data_631f0d5330c437e3165cc709a8fdbd74
#
_entry.id   631f0d5330c437e3165cc709a8fdbd74
#
_cell.length_a   1.000
_cell.length_b   1.000
_cell.length_c   1.000
_cell.angle_alpha   90.00
_cell.angle_beta   90.00
_cell.angle_gamma   90.00
#
_symmetry.space_group_name_H-M   'P 1'
#
loop_
_entity.id
_entity.type
_entity.pdbx_description
1 polymer ?
#
loop_
_entity_poly.entity_id
_entity_poly.type
_entity_poly.pdbx_seq_one_letter_code
_entity_poly.pdbx_strand_id
1 'polypeptide(L)'
;EMIGSDWSSDVCSSDLVGLFIPCYINAVYPQVGIASYKLLKSLGVDVDYPLNQTCCGQPMANAGFENKAVDLARHFDEQFKNYDYIVGPSASCVVFVRDNYSRLLKEDKHRCASEGKIYDICEFIHDIVKPSSLKAKFPHKVSLQNSCHGVRLMKLSSASELNIPYFSKLRDLLSLVEGVEVVEPERKDECCGFGGMFAVEEDAVSVQMGHDKVMRHIATGAEYIVGADSSCLMHQNGIIARDKLPIKTLHIVEILAAGL
;
A
#
# COMPACT_ATOMS: atom_id res chain seq x y z
N GLU A 1 -5.95 23.73 -33.40
CA GLU A 1 -6.45 24.08 -32.05
C GLU A 1 -5.77 23.13 -31.04
N MET A 2 -4.81 23.67 -30.26
CA MET A 2 -4.17 22.95 -29.20
C MET A 2 -5.13 22.88 -28.02
N ILE A 3 -5.61 21.67 -27.70
CA ILE A 3 -6.36 21.43 -26.48
C ILE A 3 -5.34 21.39 -25.34
N GLY A 4 -5.29 22.48 -24.56
CA GLY A 4 -4.47 22.58 -23.39
C GLY A 4 -4.91 21.53 -22.35
N SER A 5 -4.04 20.57 -22.05
CA SER A 5 -4.20 19.71 -20.88
C SER A 5 -3.78 20.52 -19.63
N ASP A 6 -4.79 21.01 -18.94
CA ASP A 6 -4.61 21.68 -17.65
C ASP A 6 -4.35 20.59 -16.58
N TRP A 7 -3.09 20.16 -16.47
CA TRP A 7 -2.65 19.22 -15.45
C TRP A 7 -2.09 20.02 -14.27
N SER A 8 -2.92 20.30 -13.28
CA SER A 8 -2.45 20.79 -11.98
C SER A 8 -2.02 19.61 -11.10
N SER A 9 -0.95 18.91 -11.49
CA SER A 9 -0.29 17.98 -10.58
C SER A 9 0.69 18.76 -9.70
N ASP A 10 0.73 18.46 -8.40
CA ASP A 10 1.72 19.05 -7.48
C ASP A 10 3.14 18.47 -7.71
N VAL A 11 3.26 17.48 -8.61
CA VAL A 11 4.55 16.91 -9.06
C VAL A 11 5.07 17.74 -10.22
N CYS A 12 6.22 18.39 -10.03
CA CYS A 12 6.96 19.00 -11.11
C CYS A 12 7.60 17.93 -12.01
N SER A 13 7.73 18.21 -13.31
CA SER A 13 8.39 17.31 -14.26
C SER A 13 9.88 17.04 -13.95
N SER A 14 10.45 17.78 -12.99
CA SER A 14 11.81 17.65 -12.49
C SER A 14 11.92 16.86 -11.19
N ASP A 15 10.80 16.49 -10.54
CA ASP A 15 10.84 15.79 -9.27
C ASP A 15 11.18 14.31 -9.49
N LEU A 16 12.20 13.84 -8.79
CA LEU A 16 12.65 12.45 -8.84
C LEU A 16 11.99 11.61 -7.76
N VAL A 17 11.29 10.57 -8.16
CA VAL A 17 10.59 9.64 -7.26
C VAL A 17 11.38 8.36 -7.09
N GLY A 18 11.76 8.03 -5.85
CA GLY A 18 12.35 6.75 -5.50
C GLY A 18 11.26 5.71 -5.22
N LEU A 19 11.21 4.64 -6.02
CA LEU A 19 10.26 3.55 -5.78
C LEU A 19 10.81 2.59 -4.72
N PHE A 20 10.18 2.57 -3.55
CA PHE A 20 10.48 1.64 -2.47
C PHE A 20 9.63 0.38 -2.58
N ILE A 21 10.25 -0.77 -2.86
CA ILE A 21 9.58 -2.07 -2.90
C ILE A 21 9.91 -2.87 -1.65
N PRO A 22 8.97 -3.06 -0.71
CA PRO A 22 9.17 -3.84 0.50
C PRO A 22 9.67 -5.26 0.23
N CYS A 23 10.51 -5.77 1.13
CA CYS A 23 11.21 -7.05 0.97
C CYS A 23 10.27 -8.24 0.64
N TYR A 24 9.12 -8.33 1.30
CA TYR A 24 8.17 -9.42 1.03
C TYR A 24 7.42 -9.25 -0.31
N ILE A 25 7.19 -8.01 -0.76
CA ILE A 25 6.65 -7.75 -2.11
C ILE A 25 7.67 -8.20 -3.14
N ASN A 26 8.93 -7.79 -3.00
CA ASN A 26 9.98 -8.20 -3.92
C ASN A 26 10.15 -9.73 -3.98
N ALA A 27 10.02 -10.42 -2.84
CA ALA A 27 10.23 -11.86 -2.75
C ALA A 27 9.01 -12.70 -3.15
N VAL A 28 7.78 -12.26 -2.84
CA VAL A 28 6.57 -13.09 -2.96
C VAL A 28 5.58 -12.55 -4.00
N TYR A 29 5.53 -11.23 -4.18
CA TYR A 29 4.58 -10.54 -5.07
C TYR A 29 5.28 -9.56 -6.02
N PRO A 30 6.34 -9.98 -6.76
CA PRO A 30 7.12 -9.07 -7.61
C PRO A 30 6.27 -8.35 -8.66
N GLN A 31 5.15 -8.94 -9.09
CA GLN A 31 4.20 -8.31 -10.00
C GLN A 31 3.62 -6.99 -9.45
N VAL A 32 3.47 -6.85 -8.13
CA VAL A 32 3.02 -5.60 -7.49
C VAL A 32 4.06 -4.49 -7.68
N GLY A 33 5.35 -4.81 -7.51
CA GLY A 33 6.45 -3.87 -7.77
C GLY A 33 6.51 -3.45 -9.24
N ILE A 34 6.40 -4.41 -10.16
CA ILE A 34 6.39 -4.15 -11.61
C ILE A 34 5.19 -3.28 -12.00
N ALA A 35 4.00 -3.60 -11.49
CA ALA A 35 2.78 -2.82 -11.73
C ALA A 35 2.92 -1.39 -11.19
N SER A 36 3.50 -1.22 -10.00
CA SER A 36 3.76 0.09 -9.40
C SER A 36 4.66 0.95 -10.29
N TYR A 37 5.77 0.38 -10.75
CA TYR A 37 6.70 1.08 -11.65
C TYR A 37 6.03 1.50 -12.97
N LYS A 38 5.34 0.56 -13.63
CA LYS A 38 4.64 0.83 -14.89
C LYS A 38 3.55 1.89 -14.72
N LEU A 39 2.78 1.81 -13.64
CA LEU A 39 1.73 2.77 -13.34
C LEU A 39 2.29 4.19 -13.18
N LEU A 40 3.32 4.38 -12.33
CA LEU A 40 3.94 5.68 -12.14
C LEU A 40 4.53 6.24 -13.44
N LYS A 41 5.23 5.41 -14.22
CA LYS A 41 5.73 5.83 -15.55
C LYS A 41 4.60 6.22 -16.50
N SER A 42 3.50 5.49 -16.53
CA SER A 42 2.34 5.82 -17.39
C SER A 42 1.65 7.12 -17.00
N LEU A 43 1.79 7.54 -15.75
CA LEU A 43 1.30 8.81 -15.21
C LEU A 43 2.30 9.97 -15.41
N GLY A 44 3.41 9.74 -16.11
CA GLY A 44 4.41 10.77 -16.41
C GLY A 44 5.36 11.09 -15.25
N VAL A 45 5.35 10.28 -14.18
CA VAL A 45 6.24 10.44 -13.02
C VAL A 45 7.66 10.00 -13.39
N ASP A 46 8.67 10.82 -13.06
CA ASP A 46 10.07 10.41 -13.18
C ASP A 46 10.44 9.51 -12.00
N VAL A 47 10.28 8.20 -12.20
CA VAL A 47 10.49 7.18 -11.16
C VAL A 47 11.76 6.39 -11.42
N ASP A 48 12.58 6.25 -10.38
CA ASP A 48 13.75 5.39 -10.31
C ASP A 48 13.57 4.26 -9.29
N TYR A 49 14.22 3.14 -9.51
CA TYR A 49 14.20 1.98 -8.62
C TYR A 49 15.62 1.66 -8.13
N PRO A 50 16.00 2.11 -6.93
CA PRO A 50 17.31 1.78 -6.36
C PRO A 50 17.44 0.27 -6.13
N LEU A 51 18.52 -0.35 -6.64
CA LEU A 51 18.67 -1.82 -6.66
C LEU A 51 19.01 -2.46 -5.30
N ASN A 52 19.64 -1.71 -4.39
CA ASN A 52 20.17 -2.26 -3.14
C ASN A 52 19.18 -2.08 -1.96
N GLN A 53 17.89 -2.20 -2.24
CA GLN A 53 16.85 -2.04 -1.21
C GLN A 53 16.85 -3.20 -0.22
N THR A 54 16.54 -2.89 1.04
CA THR A 54 16.43 -3.84 2.13
C THR A 54 15.03 -3.78 2.78
N CYS A 55 14.84 -4.55 3.85
CA CYS A 55 13.65 -4.48 4.67
C CYS A 55 13.55 -3.10 5.36
N CYS A 56 12.32 -2.59 5.55
CA CYS A 56 12.09 -1.38 6.35
C CYS A 56 12.46 -1.52 7.84
N GLY A 57 12.66 -2.74 8.33
CA GLY A 57 13.00 -3.01 9.74
C GLY A 57 11.79 -3.25 10.66
N GLN A 58 10.57 -3.07 10.19
CA GLN A 58 9.36 -3.24 11.00
C GLN A 58 9.28 -4.59 11.74
N PRO A 59 9.56 -5.77 11.12
CA PRO A 59 9.49 -7.04 11.82
C PRO A 59 10.45 -7.13 13.01
N MET A 60 11.67 -6.57 12.88
CA MET A 60 12.67 -6.54 13.96
C MET A 60 12.21 -5.65 15.11
N ALA A 61 11.72 -4.45 14.78
CA ALA A 61 11.25 -3.51 15.80
C ALA A 61 10.02 -4.06 16.54
N ASN A 62 9.04 -4.63 15.83
CA ASN A 62 7.85 -5.22 16.43
C ASN A 62 8.16 -6.44 17.31
N ALA A 63 9.25 -7.17 17.02
CA ALA A 63 9.74 -8.28 17.85
C ALA A 63 10.62 -7.81 19.04
N GLY A 64 10.73 -6.49 19.29
CA GLY A 64 11.52 -5.94 20.39
C GLY A 64 13.03 -5.79 20.09
N PHE A 65 13.47 -6.02 18.86
CA PHE A 65 14.87 -5.89 18.44
C PHE A 65 15.10 -4.57 17.69
N GLU A 66 14.69 -3.44 18.27
CA GLU A 66 14.79 -2.12 17.62
C GLU A 66 16.22 -1.76 17.19
N ASN A 67 17.22 -2.16 17.97
CA ASN A 67 18.64 -1.95 17.64
C ASN A 67 19.04 -2.55 16.29
N LYS A 68 18.42 -3.66 15.87
CA LYS A 68 18.65 -4.26 14.56
C LYS A 68 17.91 -3.53 13.43
N ALA A 69 16.84 -2.81 13.75
CA ALA A 69 16.13 -1.97 12.78
C ALA A 69 16.92 -0.68 12.48
N VAL A 70 17.77 -0.19 13.39
CA VAL A 70 18.56 1.05 13.19
C VAL A 70 19.46 0.96 11.97
N ASP A 71 20.18 -0.14 11.77
CA ASP A 71 21.08 -0.29 10.62
C ASP A 71 20.32 -0.35 9.30
N LEU A 72 19.13 -0.97 9.30
CA LEU A 72 18.24 -0.98 8.13
C LEU A 72 17.70 0.42 7.83
N ALA A 73 17.34 1.17 8.88
CA ALA A 73 16.87 2.54 8.74
C ALA A 73 17.96 3.48 8.18
N ARG A 74 19.23 3.34 8.64
CA ARG A 74 20.38 4.09 8.09
C ARG A 74 20.59 3.79 6.61
N HIS A 75 20.58 2.51 6.26
CA HIS A 75 20.76 2.09 4.87
C HIS A 75 19.65 2.64 3.97
N PHE A 76 18.41 2.56 4.41
CA PHE A 76 17.26 3.11 3.70
C PHE A 76 17.40 4.64 3.52
N ASP A 77 17.67 5.35 4.61
CA ASP A 77 17.77 6.81 4.59
C ASP A 77 18.90 7.29 3.66
N GLU A 78 20.06 6.65 3.70
CA GLU A 78 21.17 6.94 2.80
C GLU A 78 20.83 6.67 1.35
N GLN A 79 20.10 5.58 1.07
CA GLN A 79 19.71 5.19 -0.28
C GLN A 79 18.67 6.14 -0.90
N PHE A 80 17.74 6.63 -0.07
CA PHE A 80 16.63 7.47 -0.55
C PHE A 80 16.82 8.98 -0.30
N LYS A 81 17.93 9.43 0.27
CA LYS A 81 18.13 10.84 0.65
C LYS A 81 18.02 11.86 -0.50
N ASN A 82 18.37 11.45 -1.71
CA ASN A 82 18.44 12.34 -2.88
C ASN A 82 17.13 12.37 -3.70
N TYR A 83 16.11 11.62 -3.32
CA TYR A 83 14.80 11.66 -3.96
C TYR A 83 13.94 12.75 -3.36
N ASP A 84 13.08 13.35 -4.19
CA ASP A 84 12.09 14.35 -3.74
C ASP A 84 10.91 13.67 -3.06
N TYR A 85 10.49 12.52 -3.60
CA TYR A 85 9.48 11.65 -3.04
C TYR A 85 9.96 10.20 -2.96
N ILE A 86 9.46 9.48 -1.97
CA ILE A 86 9.65 8.03 -1.83
C ILE A 86 8.27 7.40 -1.84
N VAL A 87 8.03 6.46 -2.76
CA VAL A 87 6.70 5.87 -2.94
C VAL A 87 6.76 4.36 -2.82
N GLY A 88 5.91 3.78 -1.98
CA GLY A 88 5.90 2.33 -1.77
C GLY A 88 4.48 1.74 -1.78
N PRO A 89 4.28 0.52 -2.36
CA PRO A 89 2.99 -0.14 -2.45
C PRO A 89 2.67 -0.99 -1.19
N SER A 90 2.88 -0.44 0.00
CA SER A 90 2.56 -1.13 1.26
C SER A 90 2.40 -0.13 2.40
N ALA A 91 1.16 0.10 2.80
CA ALA A 91 0.81 1.05 3.85
C ALA A 91 1.56 0.76 5.16
N SER A 92 1.70 -0.51 5.57
CA SER A 92 2.37 -0.88 6.82
C SER A 92 3.86 -0.53 6.82
N CYS A 93 4.58 -0.81 5.72
CA CYS A 93 6.01 -0.48 5.59
C CYS A 93 6.22 1.03 5.49
N VAL A 94 5.39 1.74 4.73
CA VAL A 94 5.45 3.20 4.59
C VAL A 94 5.23 3.88 5.94
N VAL A 95 4.20 3.47 6.68
CA VAL A 95 3.94 3.98 8.05
C VAL A 95 5.12 3.73 8.96
N PHE A 96 5.72 2.54 8.92
CA PHE A 96 6.86 2.24 9.77
C PHE A 96 8.04 3.19 9.53
N VAL A 97 8.37 3.46 8.27
CA VAL A 97 9.41 4.43 7.89
C VAL A 97 9.02 5.84 8.35
N ARG A 98 7.79 6.28 8.02
CA ARG A 98 7.27 7.62 8.32
C ARG A 98 7.30 7.95 9.81
N ASP A 99 6.84 7.01 10.65
CA ASP A 99 6.58 7.28 12.06
C ASP A 99 7.74 6.88 12.99
N ASN A 100 8.65 6.00 12.54
CA ASN A 100 9.67 5.45 13.44
C ASN A 100 11.11 5.82 13.09
N TYR A 101 11.41 6.17 11.84
CA TYR A 101 12.81 6.37 11.45
C TYR A 101 13.46 7.56 12.13
N SER A 102 12.76 8.70 12.29
CA SER A 102 13.29 9.85 13.04
C SER A 102 13.63 9.48 14.49
N ARG A 103 12.83 8.59 15.11
CA ARG A 103 13.10 8.06 16.45
C ARG A 103 14.26 7.06 16.48
N LEU A 104 14.32 6.14 15.52
CA LEU A 104 15.37 5.13 15.42
C LEU A 104 16.74 5.76 15.11
N LEU A 105 16.78 6.83 14.31
CA LEU A 105 18.00 7.52 13.91
C LEU A 105 18.36 8.72 14.80
N LYS A 106 17.65 8.90 15.92
CA LYS A 106 17.81 10.06 16.82
C LYS A 106 19.25 10.24 17.37
N GLU A 107 19.97 9.14 17.57
CA GLU A 107 21.36 9.18 18.04
C GLU A 107 22.35 9.48 16.92
N ASP A 108 21.96 9.27 15.67
CA ASP A 108 22.72 9.69 14.52
C ASP A 108 22.52 11.18 14.37
N LYS A 109 23.58 11.96 14.43
CA LYS A 109 23.56 13.45 14.32
C LYS A 109 22.98 13.94 12.98
N HIS A 110 22.40 13.07 12.17
CA HIS A 110 21.80 13.36 10.88
C HIS A 110 20.26 13.42 11.01
N ARG A 111 19.68 14.48 10.48
CA ARG A 111 18.24 14.54 10.27
C ARG A 111 17.85 13.42 9.30
N CYS A 112 16.81 12.67 9.62
CA CYS A 112 16.28 11.63 8.75
C CYS A 112 15.86 12.25 7.40
N ALA A 113 16.56 11.91 6.32
CA ALA A 113 16.34 12.50 5.00
C ALA A 113 15.04 12.02 4.35
N SER A 114 14.54 10.85 4.75
CA SER A 114 13.27 10.28 4.30
C SER A 114 12.05 10.85 5.04
N GLU A 115 12.27 11.64 6.13
CA GLU A 115 11.19 12.25 6.90
C GLU A 115 10.35 13.20 6.04
N GLY A 116 9.03 12.98 6.02
CA GLY A 116 8.09 13.80 5.26
C GLY A 116 8.06 13.57 3.75
N LYS A 117 8.90 12.68 3.22
CA LYS A 117 8.99 12.40 1.78
C LYS A 117 8.37 11.07 1.37
N ILE A 118 8.02 10.20 2.32
CA ILE A 118 7.54 8.85 2.03
C ILE A 118 6.00 8.78 2.00
N TYR A 119 5.47 8.15 0.95
CA TYR A 119 4.05 8.03 0.66
C TYR A 119 3.67 6.59 0.31
N ASP A 120 2.47 6.18 0.70
CA ASP A 120 1.84 5.02 0.04
C ASP A 120 1.51 5.36 -1.41
N ILE A 121 1.63 4.40 -2.31
CA ILE A 121 1.41 4.65 -3.74
C ILE A 121 0.01 5.16 -4.04
N CYS A 122 -1.03 4.70 -3.31
CA CYS A 122 -2.39 5.21 -3.49
C CYS A 122 -2.53 6.64 -2.97
N GLU A 123 -1.91 6.95 -1.83
CA GLU A 123 -1.83 8.33 -1.31
C GLU A 123 -1.15 9.26 -2.31
N PHE A 124 0.01 8.85 -2.82
CA PHE A 124 0.79 9.64 -3.77
C PHE A 124 0.01 9.90 -5.07
N ILE A 125 -0.60 8.86 -5.66
CA ILE A 125 -1.37 9.01 -6.89
C ILE A 125 -2.62 9.86 -6.66
N HIS A 126 -3.34 9.66 -5.56
CA HIS A 126 -4.57 10.38 -5.27
C HIS A 126 -4.33 11.85 -4.90
N ASP A 127 -3.37 12.13 -4.01
CA ASP A 127 -3.20 13.46 -3.40
C ASP A 127 -2.20 14.35 -4.16
N ILE A 128 -1.20 13.75 -4.85
CA ILE A 128 -0.08 14.47 -5.47
C ILE A 128 -0.22 14.44 -7.00
N VAL A 129 -0.33 13.23 -7.60
CA VAL A 129 -0.43 13.10 -9.08
C VAL A 129 -1.79 13.53 -9.60
N LYS A 130 -2.87 13.17 -8.92
CA LYS A 130 -4.27 13.55 -9.22
C LYS A 130 -4.69 13.27 -10.67
N PRO A 131 -4.53 12.04 -11.19
CA PRO A 131 -4.90 11.76 -12.57
C PRO A 131 -6.41 11.93 -12.80
N SER A 132 -6.79 12.52 -13.92
CA SER A 132 -8.21 12.66 -14.30
C SER A 132 -8.80 11.40 -14.92
N SER A 133 -7.94 10.47 -15.40
CA SER A 133 -8.34 9.20 -16.01
C SER A 133 -7.18 8.20 -15.98
N LEU A 134 -7.51 6.91 -16.07
CA LEU A 134 -6.56 5.82 -16.26
C LEU A 134 -6.92 5.03 -17.52
N LYS A 135 -5.91 4.48 -18.20
CA LYS A 135 -6.13 3.59 -19.36
C LYS A 135 -6.47 2.15 -18.96
N ALA A 136 -6.71 1.92 -17.68
CA ALA A 136 -6.94 0.60 -17.12
C ALA A 136 -8.40 0.14 -17.36
N LYS A 137 -8.53 -1.18 -17.63
CA LYS A 137 -9.83 -1.84 -17.77
C LYS A 137 -9.86 -3.11 -16.95
N PHE A 138 -10.85 -3.24 -16.07
CA PHE A 138 -11.00 -4.39 -15.18
C PHE A 138 -12.49 -4.68 -14.92
N PRO A 139 -13.17 -5.42 -15.82
CA PRO A 139 -14.62 -5.61 -15.76
C PRO A 139 -15.01 -6.71 -14.76
N HIS A 140 -14.66 -6.51 -13.50
CA HIS A 140 -14.90 -7.44 -12.40
C HIS A 140 -15.44 -6.73 -11.16
N LYS A 141 -16.15 -7.49 -10.34
CA LYS A 141 -16.64 -7.03 -9.05
C LYS A 141 -15.56 -7.25 -7.98
N VAL A 142 -15.16 -6.19 -7.30
CA VAL A 142 -14.10 -6.19 -6.30
C VAL A 142 -14.59 -5.74 -4.94
N SER A 143 -14.19 -6.41 -3.86
CA SER A 143 -14.47 -6.02 -2.49
C SER A 143 -13.26 -5.36 -1.86
N LEU A 144 -13.43 -4.13 -1.35
CA LEU A 144 -12.34 -3.31 -0.88
C LEU A 144 -11.85 -3.73 0.51
N GLN A 145 -10.58 -4.09 0.61
CA GLN A 145 -9.87 -4.36 1.86
C GLN A 145 -9.18 -3.09 2.34
N ASN A 146 -9.74 -2.46 3.34
CA ASN A 146 -9.12 -1.35 4.04
C ASN A 146 -8.18 -1.90 5.13
N SER A 147 -6.86 -1.71 4.97
CA SER A 147 -5.89 -2.10 5.98
C SER A 147 -5.92 -1.16 7.19
N CYS A 148 -5.67 -1.67 8.39
CA CYS A 148 -5.66 -0.84 9.61
C CYS A 148 -4.63 0.29 9.55
N HIS A 149 -3.42 0.04 9.01
CA HIS A 149 -2.41 1.07 8.78
C HIS A 149 -2.89 2.12 7.76
N GLY A 150 -3.46 1.67 6.65
CA GLY A 150 -4.00 2.56 5.61
C GLY A 150 -5.10 3.47 6.15
N VAL A 151 -6.04 2.93 6.91
CA VAL A 151 -7.18 3.68 7.46
C VAL A 151 -6.74 4.63 8.57
N ARG A 152 -6.10 4.12 9.63
CA ARG A 152 -5.89 4.87 10.88
C ARG A 152 -4.65 5.73 10.86
N LEU A 153 -3.59 5.30 10.19
CA LEU A 153 -2.30 6.01 10.20
C LEU A 153 -2.08 6.82 8.92
N MET A 154 -2.52 6.32 7.77
CA MET A 154 -2.34 7.02 6.48
C MET A 154 -3.59 7.75 5.97
N LYS A 155 -4.74 7.56 6.63
CA LYS A 155 -6.01 8.20 6.24
C LYS A 155 -6.36 7.95 4.76
N LEU A 156 -6.13 6.71 4.29
CA LEU A 156 -6.56 6.30 2.95
C LEU A 156 -8.08 6.12 2.85
N SER A 157 -8.74 5.91 3.99
CA SER A 157 -10.20 5.99 4.10
C SER A 157 -10.59 6.40 5.53
N SER A 158 -11.86 6.78 5.72
CA SER A 158 -12.39 7.11 7.04
C SER A 158 -12.50 5.86 7.91
N ALA A 159 -11.99 5.96 9.14
CA ALA A 159 -12.18 4.94 10.17
C ALA A 159 -13.57 5.09 10.79
N SER A 160 -14.23 3.94 11.09
CA SER A 160 -15.58 3.93 11.64
C SER A 160 -15.70 4.63 13.01
N GLU A 161 -14.64 4.56 13.82
CA GLU A 161 -14.58 5.20 15.13
C GLU A 161 -14.57 6.73 15.10
N LEU A 162 -14.22 7.35 13.95
CA LEU A 162 -14.20 8.81 13.82
C LEU A 162 -15.59 9.44 13.65
N ASN A 163 -16.59 8.62 13.28
CA ASN A 163 -17.97 9.06 13.04
C ASN A 163 -18.08 10.28 12.09
N ILE A 164 -17.25 10.30 11.05
CA ILE A 164 -17.23 11.31 9.97
C ILE A 164 -17.84 10.73 8.70
N PRO A 165 -18.22 11.56 7.71
CA PRO A 165 -18.65 11.07 6.40
C PRO A 165 -17.60 10.12 5.80
N TYR A 166 -18.08 9.02 5.21
CA TYR A 166 -17.21 8.03 4.60
C TYR A 166 -16.52 8.58 3.37
N PHE A 167 -15.21 8.41 3.29
CA PHE A 167 -14.40 8.62 2.09
C PHE A 167 -13.42 7.46 1.91
N SER A 168 -12.94 7.25 0.69
CA SER A 168 -11.92 6.23 0.40
C SER A 168 -11.12 6.61 -0.86
N LYS A 169 -9.84 6.96 -0.68
CA LYS A 169 -8.92 7.24 -1.79
C LYS A 169 -8.76 6.04 -2.72
N LEU A 170 -8.81 4.82 -2.16
CA LEU A 170 -8.76 3.60 -2.96
C LEU A 170 -9.99 3.47 -3.88
N ARG A 171 -11.19 3.78 -3.37
CA ARG A 171 -12.42 3.78 -4.17
C ARG A 171 -12.35 4.85 -5.26
N ASP A 172 -11.86 6.04 -4.92
CA ASP A 172 -11.73 7.15 -5.87
C ASP A 172 -10.78 6.77 -7.02
N LEU A 173 -9.62 6.16 -6.72
CA LEU A 173 -8.71 5.65 -7.73
C LEU A 173 -9.31 4.53 -8.59
N LEU A 174 -10.03 3.58 -7.97
CA LEU A 174 -10.70 2.51 -8.71
C LEU A 174 -11.82 3.03 -9.61
N SER A 175 -12.47 4.14 -9.24
CA SER A 175 -13.51 4.77 -10.08
C SER A 175 -12.98 5.27 -11.43
N LEU A 176 -11.66 5.44 -11.57
CA LEU A 176 -10.99 5.81 -12.83
C LEU A 176 -10.74 4.61 -13.76
N VAL A 177 -11.02 3.37 -13.30
CA VAL A 177 -10.81 2.12 -14.07
C VAL A 177 -12.10 1.71 -14.77
N GLU A 178 -12.01 1.45 -16.06
CA GLU A 178 -13.18 1.05 -16.85
C GLU A 178 -13.71 -0.32 -16.43
N GLY A 179 -15.01 -0.38 -16.10
CA GLY A 179 -15.75 -1.63 -15.89
C GLY A 179 -15.62 -2.24 -14.50
N VAL A 180 -14.84 -1.68 -13.59
CA VAL A 180 -14.74 -2.18 -12.23
C VAL A 180 -16.01 -1.86 -11.42
N GLU A 181 -16.54 -2.85 -10.70
CA GLU A 181 -17.62 -2.67 -9.71
C GLU A 181 -17.03 -2.78 -8.30
N VAL A 182 -17.01 -1.68 -7.55
CA VAL A 182 -16.44 -1.63 -6.20
C VAL A 182 -17.52 -1.77 -5.14
N VAL A 183 -17.42 -2.81 -4.33
CA VAL A 183 -18.25 -3.05 -3.15
C VAL A 183 -17.41 -3.09 -1.89
N GLU A 184 -18.05 -3.02 -0.74
CA GLU A 184 -17.39 -3.04 0.56
C GLU A 184 -18.08 -4.03 1.50
N PRO A 185 -17.31 -4.74 2.34
CA PRO A 185 -17.89 -5.61 3.36
C PRO A 185 -18.60 -4.77 4.45
N GLU A 186 -19.50 -5.38 5.18
CA GLU A 186 -20.26 -4.73 6.26
C GLU A 186 -19.34 -4.02 7.26
N ARG A 187 -18.24 -4.68 7.68
CA ARG A 187 -17.20 -4.10 8.53
C ARG A 187 -16.00 -3.67 7.69
N LYS A 188 -16.08 -2.45 7.17
CA LYS A 188 -15.13 -1.92 6.19
C LYS A 188 -13.68 -1.85 6.67
N ASP A 189 -13.47 -1.46 7.93
CA ASP A 189 -12.16 -1.17 8.54
C ASP A 189 -11.73 -2.22 9.59
N GLU A 190 -12.40 -3.38 9.60
CA GLU A 190 -12.00 -4.51 10.44
C GLU A 190 -10.61 -5.03 10.05
N CYS A 191 -9.82 -5.36 11.08
CA CYS A 191 -8.46 -5.90 10.88
C CYS A 191 -8.50 -7.26 10.17
N CYS A 192 -7.52 -7.50 9.28
CA CYS A 192 -7.36 -8.78 8.59
C CYS A 192 -6.79 -9.91 9.48
N GLY A 193 -6.30 -9.58 10.68
CA GLY A 193 -5.71 -10.52 11.62
C GLY A 193 -4.22 -10.83 11.44
N PHE A 194 -3.54 -10.32 10.39
CA PHE A 194 -2.13 -10.65 10.16
C PHE A 194 -1.22 -10.16 11.29
N GLY A 195 -1.17 -8.85 11.55
CA GLY A 195 -0.39 -8.24 12.64
C GLY A 195 1.13 -8.54 12.66
N GLY A 196 1.69 -9.15 11.61
CA GLY A 196 3.10 -9.54 11.57
C GLY A 196 3.44 -10.65 12.56
N MET A 197 4.13 -10.34 13.65
CA MET A 197 4.47 -11.30 14.72
C MET A 197 3.22 -11.91 15.37
N PHE A 198 2.13 -11.16 15.46
CA PHE A 198 0.86 -11.67 15.99
C PHE A 198 0.37 -12.93 15.26
N ALA A 199 0.56 -13.01 13.94
CA ALA A 199 0.18 -14.19 13.16
C ALA A 199 1.06 -15.43 13.48
N VAL A 200 2.19 -15.25 14.15
CA VAL A 200 3.09 -16.34 14.57
C VAL A 200 2.88 -16.71 16.04
N GLU A 201 2.66 -15.71 16.88
CA GLU A 201 2.54 -15.88 18.33
C GLU A 201 1.12 -16.27 18.74
N GLU A 202 0.10 -15.76 18.01
CA GLU A 202 -1.32 -15.96 18.26
C GLU A 202 -2.03 -16.51 17.02
N ASP A 203 -1.48 -17.57 16.42
CA ASP A 203 -1.86 -18.12 15.12
C ASP A 203 -3.35 -18.47 15.04
N ALA A 204 -3.92 -19.10 16.07
CA ALA A 204 -5.33 -19.49 16.10
C ALA A 204 -6.26 -18.27 16.03
N VAL A 205 -5.96 -17.20 16.77
CA VAL A 205 -6.75 -15.96 16.76
C VAL A 205 -6.58 -15.22 15.45
N SER A 206 -5.34 -15.11 14.96
CA SER A 206 -5.01 -14.49 13.67
C SER A 206 -5.78 -15.14 12.52
N VAL A 207 -5.77 -16.46 12.46
CA VAL A 207 -6.47 -17.25 11.43
C VAL A 207 -7.98 -17.04 11.53
N GLN A 208 -8.56 -17.05 12.73
CA GLN A 208 -10.00 -16.82 12.90
C GLN A 208 -10.41 -15.41 12.44
N MET A 209 -9.65 -14.39 12.83
CA MET A 209 -9.89 -13.00 12.37
C MET A 209 -9.84 -12.89 10.85
N GLY A 210 -8.84 -13.51 10.23
CA GLY A 210 -8.69 -13.50 8.78
C GLY A 210 -9.79 -14.26 8.07
N HIS A 211 -10.22 -15.41 8.60
CA HIS A 211 -11.34 -16.19 8.07
C HIS A 211 -12.64 -15.37 8.12
N ASP A 212 -12.97 -14.76 9.26
CA ASP A 212 -14.17 -13.93 9.40
C ASP A 212 -14.14 -12.76 8.40
N LYS A 213 -12.98 -12.13 8.21
CA LYS A 213 -12.82 -11.05 7.24
C LYS A 213 -13.03 -11.53 5.80
N VAL A 214 -12.44 -12.67 5.41
CA VAL A 214 -12.62 -13.26 4.07
C VAL A 214 -14.08 -13.62 3.83
N MET A 215 -14.77 -14.21 4.81
CA MET A 215 -16.20 -14.54 4.67
C MET A 215 -17.07 -13.31 4.46
N ARG A 216 -16.74 -12.16 5.10
CA ARG A 216 -17.45 -10.89 4.84
C ARG A 216 -17.19 -10.36 3.43
N HIS A 217 -16.01 -10.53 2.89
CA HIS A 217 -15.73 -10.20 1.49
C HIS A 217 -16.52 -11.09 0.54
N ILE A 218 -16.57 -12.40 0.79
CA ILE A 218 -17.38 -13.36 -0.01
C ILE A 218 -18.87 -12.97 0.01
N ALA A 219 -19.39 -12.56 1.17
CA ALA A 219 -20.80 -12.16 1.32
C ALA A 219 -21.18 -10.95 0.43
N THR A 220 -20.22 -10.16 -0.05
CA THR A 220 -20.49 -9.08 -1.02
C THR A 220 -20.76 -9.58 -2.44
N GLY A 221 -20.50 -10.85 -2.73
CA GLY A 221 -20.55 -11.42 -4.08
C GLY A 221 -19.43 -10.95 -5.00
N ALA A 222 -18.31 -10.46 -4.45
CA ALA A 222 -17.14 -10.03 -5.21
C ALA A 222 -16.29 -11.24 -5.66
N GLU A 223 -15.61 -11.06 -6.80
CA GLU A 223 -14.66 -12.03 -7.35
C GLU A 223 -13.26 -11.87 -6.73
N TYR A 224 -12.94 -10.63 -6.31
CA TYR A 224 -11.63 -10.29 -5.77
C TYR A 224 -11.72 -9.46 -4.48
N ILE A 225 -10.79 -9.72 -3.56
CA ILE A 225 -10.46 -8.83 -2.45
C ILE A 225 -9.33 -7.94 -2.92
N VAL A 226 -9.52 -6.62 -2.87
CA VAL A 226 -8.56 -5.63 -3.37
C VAL A 226 -8.13 -4.70 -2.26
N GLY A 227 -6.83 -4.50 -2.09
CA GLY A 227 -6.30 -3.60 -1.07
C GLY A 227 -4.93 -3.03 -1.44
N ALA A 228 -4.45 -2.08 -0.63
CA ALA A 228 -3.16 -1.40 -0.79
C ALA A 228 -2.05 -1.98 0.11
N ASP A 229 -2.30 -3.04 0.86
CA ASP A 229 -1.30 -3.66 1.73
C ASP A 229 -1.21 -5.16 1.44
N SER A 230 -0.14 -5.56 0.77
CA SER A 230 0.09 -6.95 0.39
C SER A 230 0.22 -7.89 1.59
N SER A 231 0.57 -7.40 2.78
CA SER A 231 0.65 -8.24 3.98
C SER A 231 -0.72 -8.74 4.41
N CYS A 232 -1.73 -7.87 4.36
CA CYS A 232 -3.13 -8.26 4.59
C CYS A 232 -3.63 -9.23 3.53
N LEU A 233 -3.32 -8.95 2.26
CA LEU A 233 -3.74 -9.79 1.14
C LEU A 233 -3.08 -11.17 1.19
N MET A 234 -1.80 -11.25 1.58
CA MET A 234 -1.07 -12.50 1.76
C MET A 234 -1.73 -13.38 2.82
N HIS A 235 -2.06 -12.82 3.98
CA HIS A 235 -2.72 -13.53 5.06
C HIS A 235 -4.09 -14.08 4.62
N GLN A 236 -4.92 -13.24 4.00
CA GLN A 236 -6.21 -13.64 3.47
C GLN A 236 -6.08 -14.69 2.37
N ASN A 237 -5.09 -14.54 1.47
CA ASN A 237 -4.83 -15.52 0.41
C ASN A 237 -4.44 -16.90 0.96
N GLY A 238 -3.66 -16.93 2.05
CA GLY A 238 -3.33 -18.18 2.75
C GLY A 238 -4.59 -18.90 3.27
N ILE A 239 -5.52 -18.17 3.86
CA ILE A 239 -6.80 -18.70 4.34
C ILE A 239 -7.67 -19.18 3.17
N ILE A 240 -7.78 -18.36 2.12
CA ILE A 240 -8.53 -18.71 0.89
C ILE A 240 -8.02 -20.03 0.29
N ALA A 241 -6.69 -20.16 0.18
CA ALA A 241 -6.06 -21.34 -0.40
C ALA A 241 -6.27 -22.59 0.49
N ARG A 242 -6.10 -22.45 1.82
CA ARG A 242 -6.30 -23.54 2.79
C ARG A 242 -7.73 -24.05 2.76
N ASP A 243 -8.70 -23.14 2.77
CA ASP A 243 -10.13 -23.46 2.92
C ASP A 243 -10.84 -23.59 1.55
N LYS A 244 -10.08 -23.44 0.43
CA LYS A 244 -10.57 -23.52 -0.96
C LYS A 244 -11.76 -22.60 -1.23
N LEU A 245 -11.67 -21.36 -0.76
CA LEU A 245 -12.75 -20.38 -0.86
C LEU A 245 -12.81 -19.75 -2.27
N PRO A 246 -14.01 -19.40 -2.78
CA PRO A 246 -14.22 -18.98 -4.17
C PRO A 246 -13.99 -17.47 -4.38
N ILE A 247 -12.88 -16.94 -3.88
CA ILE A 247 -12.50 -15.53 -4.03
C ILE A 247 -10.97 -15.46 -4.22
N LYS A 248 -10.46 -14.39 -4.83
CA LYS A 248 -9.03 -14.16 -5.06
C LYS A 248 -8.59 -12.86 -4.41
N THR A 249 -7.29 -12.68 -4.19
CA THR A 249 -6.73 -11.41 -3.74
C THR A 249 -5.94 -10.73 -4.85
N LEU A 250 -6.02 -9.39 -4.95
CA LEU A 250 -5.21 -8.57 -5.85
C LEU A 250 -4.76 -7.30 -5.13
N HIS A 251 -3.55 -6.86 -5.42
CA HIS A 251 -3.15 -5.52 -4.99
C HIS A 251 -3.78 -4.48 -5.91
N ILE A 252 -4.22 -3.34 -5.35
CA ILE A 252 -4.90 -2.30 -6.12
C ILE A 252 -4.08 -1.81 -7.33
N VAL A 253 -2.76 -1.70 -7.22
CA VAL A 253 -1.90 -1.26 -8.33
C VAL A 253 -1.94 -2.20 -9.53
N GLU A 254 -2.22 -3.49 -9.35
CA GLU A 254 -2.37 -4.44 -10.45
C GLU A 254 -3.62 -4.11 -11.30
N ILE A 255 -4.66 -3.60 -10.65
CA ILE A 255 -5.88 -3.13 -11.32
C ILE A 255 -5.64 -1.78 -11.99
N LEU A 256 -5.03 -0.82 -11.27
CA LEU A 256 -4.74 0.52 -11.81
C LEU A 256 -3.76 0.47 -12.99
N ALA A 257 -2.91 -0.56 -13.05
CA ALA A 257 -1.97 -0.81 -14.14
C ALA A 257 -2.48 -1.81 -15.19
N ALA A 258 -3.74 -2.24 -15.11
CA ALA A 258 -4.27 -3.24 -16.03
C ALA A 258 -4.26 -2.73 -17.48
N GLY A 259 -3.53 -3.44 -18.35
CA GLY A 259 -3.38 -3.07 -19.77
C GLY A 259 -2.12 -2.23 -20.09
N LEU A 260 -1.21 -2.01 -19.09
CA LEU A 260 0.08 -1.32 -19.29
C LEU A 260 1.22 -2.28 -19.63
#